data_22250389e403248e90bfdc2c6d1a5a75
#
_entry.id   22250389e403248e90bfdc2c6d1a5a75
#
_cell.length_a   1.000
_cell.length_b   1.000
_cell.length_c   1.000
_cell.angle_alpha   90.00
_cell.angle_beta   90.00
_cell.angle_gamma   90.00
#
_symmetry.space_group_name_H-M   'P 1'
#
loop_
_entity.id
_entity.type
_entity.pdbx_description
1 polymer ?
#
loop_
_entity_poly.entity_id
_entity_poly.type
_entity_poly.pdbx_seq_one_letter_code
_entity_poly.pdbx_strand_id
1 'polypeptide(L)'
;YEGWPEGVQEYLVEKLDESGKVYFSQSVAKNLDYSEKGLDTNEQIIHFRVKGISNSGRVSYSNYFEVRQKGEFYMPNAFTPNGDGLNDICHAEGLFIKDFSLEIWDKNGAGVFATNSFKQGWDGKINDLPAPPDVYMYRAEAVDKLGFVYKLSGTIQLIK
;
A
#
# COMPACT_ATOMS: atom_id res chain seq x y z
N TYR A 1 -3.58 36.23 -15.57
CA TYR A 1 -2.59 35.25 -16.08
C TYR A 1 -2.41 35.55 -17.56
N GLU A 2 -1.37 36.29 -17.90
CA GLU A 2 -1.00 36.47 -19.31
C GLU A 2 -0.44 35.15 -19.81
N GLY A 3 -1.23 34.43 -20.61
CA GLY A 3 -0.77 33.22 -21.28
C GLY A 3 0.41 33.52 -22.23
N TRP A 4 1.15 32.52 -22.63
CA TRP A 4 2.20 32.71 -23.64
C TRP A 4 1.61 33.21 -24.96
N PRO A 5 2.11 34.35 -25.52
CA PRO A 5 1.57 34.91 -26.76
C PRO A 5 1.70 33.95 -27.95
N GLU A 6 2.73 33.08 -27.93
CA GLU A 6 2.96 32.05 -28.92
C GLU A 6 2.07 30.81 -28.78
N GLY A 7 1.26 30.75 -27.73
CA GLY A 7 0.39 29.62 -27.42
C GLY A 7 1.10 28.48 -26.73
N VAL A 8 0.32 27.47 -26.38
CA VAL A 8 0.77 26.26 -25.67
C VAL A 8 0.83 25.09 -26.62
N GLN A 9 1.97 24.41 -26.63
CA GLN A 9 2.19 23.18 -27.37
C GLN A 9 1.56 22.00 -26.65
N GLU A 10 1.79 21.88 -25.33
CA GLU A 10 1.41 20.71 -24.56
C GLU A 10 1.23 21.04 -23.08
N TYR A 11 0.30 20.35 -22.44
CA TYR A 11 0.20 20.22 -20.98
C TYR A 11 0.44 18.78 -20.56
N LEU A 12 1.21 18.59 -19.47
CA LEU A 12 1.43 17.31 -18.86
C LEU A 12 0.98 17.37 -17.39
N VAL A 13 0.30 16.33 -16.93
CA VAL A 13 0.12 16.07 -15.51
C VAL A 13 1.29 15.23 -15.04
N GLU A 14 1.97 15.70 -14.01
CA GLU A 14 3.10 15.02 -13.39
C GLU A 14 2.72 14.59 -11.97
N LYS A 15 3.08 13.34 -11.59
CA LYS A 15 3.07 12.88 -10.20
C LYS A 15 4.49 12.90 -9.66
N LEU A 16 4.62 13.41 -8.44
CA LEU A 16 5.88 13.50 -7.73
C LEU A 16 5.76 12.78 -6.39
N ASP A 17 6.85 12.14 -5.99
CA ASP A 17 7.00 11.58 -4.64
C ASP A 17 7.22 12.70 -3.59
N GLU A 18 7.34 12.31 -2.32
CA GLU A 18 7.59 13.24 -1.20
C GLU A 18 8.92 14.00 -1.34
N SER A 19 9.88 13.50 -2.10
CA SER A 19 11.16 14.18 -2.40
C SER A 19 11.04 15.22 -3.51
N GLY A 20 9.90 15.29 -4.20
CA GLY A 20 9.68 16.15 -5.36
C GLY A 20 10.18 15.57 -6.69
N LYS A 21 10.55 14.28 -6.71
CA LYS A 21 10.97 13.59 -7.93
C LYS A 21 9.75 13.14 -8.74
N VAL A 22 9.73 13.48 -10.01
CA VAL A 22 8.69 13.01 -10.95
C VAL A 22 8.89 11.52 -11.22
N TYR A 23 7.86 10.73 -10.97
CA TYR A 23 7.84 9.29 -11.29
C TYR A 23 6.78 8.91 -12.33
N PHE A 24 5.86 9.83 -12.65
CA PHE A 24 4.85 9.67 -13.69
C PHE A 24 4.63 11.00 -14.40
N SER A 25 4.41 10.95 -15.72
CA SER A 25 4.06 12.11 -16.54
C SER A 25 3.16 11.67 -17.67
N GLN A 26 2.04 12.37 -17.85
CA GLN A 26 1.07 12.09 -18.91
C GLN A 26 0.62 13.37 -19.59
N SER A 27 0.62 13.37 -20.93
CA SER A 27 0.02 14.43 -21.71
C SER A 27 -1.49 14.43 -21.56
N VAL A 28 -2.08 15.61 -21.30
CA VAL A 28 -3.53 15.79 -21.14
C VAL A 28 -4.18 16.45 -22.35
N ALA A 29 -3.44 16.58 -23.45
CA ALA A 29 -3.91 17.13 -24.71
C ALA A 29 -4.68 18.46 -24.54
N LYS A 30 -5.56 18.78 -25.50
CA LYS A 30 -6.34 20.03 -25.49
C LYS A 30 -7.51 20.06 -24.50
N ASN A 31 -7.94 18.90 -24.03
CA ASN A 31 -9.14 18.80 -23.15
C ASN A 31 -8.84 19.17 -21.70
N LEU A 32 -7.57 19.21 -21.29
CA LEU A 32 -7.10 19.55 -19.94
C LEU A 32 -7.73 18.70 -18.83
N ASP A 33 -8.27 17.53 -19.17
CA ASP A 33 -8.89 16.62 -18.24
C ASP A 33 -7.92 15.49 -17.88
N TYR A 34 -7.78 15.25 -16.59
CA TYR A 34 -7.06 14.12 -16.04
C TYR A 34 -7.89 13.47 -14.93
N SER A 35 -8.05 12.17 -15.00
CA SER A 35 -8.68 11.40 -13.93
C SER A 35 -7.85 10.18 -13.57
N GLU A 36 -7.63 9.99 -12.27
CA GLU A 36 -6.99 8.81 -11.70
C GLU A 36 -8.06 7.83 -11.21
N LYS A 37 -7.85 6.54 -11.46
CA LYS A 37 -8.73 5.48 -10.96
C LYS A 37 -7.93 4.51 -10.11
N GLY A 38 -8.41 4.26 -8.88
CA GLY A 38 -7.78 3.36 -7.93
C GLY A 38 -6.68 4.03 -7.09
N LEU A 39 -6.05 3.21 -6.23
CA LEU A 39 -4.95 3.66 -5.39
C LEU A 39 -3.63 3.63 -6.19
N ASP A 40 -2.79 4.63 -5.97
CA ASP A 40 -1.38 4.55 -6.37
C ASP A 40 -0.66 3.66 -5.34
N THR A 41 -0.13 2.52 -5.77
CA THR A 41 0.54 1.57 -4.89
C THR A 41 1.98 1.96 -4.55
N ASN A 42 2.52 3.00 -5.17
CA ASN A 42 3.90 3.43 -4.96
C ASN A 42 3.99 4.43 -3.80
N GLU A 43 3.09 5.42 -3.78
CA GLU A 43 3.16 6.53 -2.84
C GLU A 43 1.82 6.77 -2.14
N GLN A 44 1.84 6.91 -0.80
CA GLN A 44 0.65 7.25 -0.02
C GLN A 44 0.32 8.74 -0.11
N ILE A 45 1.32 9.59 -0.27
CA ILE A 45 1.19 11.02 -0.50
C ILE A 45 1.69 11.31 -1.90
N ILE A 46 0.81 11.78 -2.76
CA ILE A 46 1.10 12.09 -4.15
C ILE A 46 0.99 13.58 -4.35
N HIS A 47 2.04 14.20 -4.88
CA HIS A 47 1.98 15.56 -5.33
C HIS A 47 1.73 15.60 -6.83
N PHE A 48 0.63 16.23 -7.22
CA PHE A 48 0.31 16.49 -8.62
C PHE A 48 0.71 17.91 -8.99
N ARG A 49 1.23 18.10 -10.19
CA ARG A 49 1.37 19.42 -10.81
C ARG A 49 1.10 19.34 -12.31
N VAL A 50 0.80 20.48 -12.88
CA VAL A 50 0.71 20.64 -14.32
C VAL A 50 2.00 21.30 -14.84
N LYS A 51 2.60 20.70 -15.85
CA LYS A 51 3.70 21.27 -16.62
C LYS A 51 3.15 21.75 -17.95
N GLY A 52 3.30 23.02 -18.26
CA GLY A 52 2.98 23.60 -19.57
C GLY A 52 4.24 23.77 -20.38
N ILE A 53 4.16 23.49 -21.70
CA ILE A 53 5.22 23.71 -22.68
C ILE A 53 4.66 24.62 -23.76
N SER A 54 5.29 25.75 -23.98
CA SER A 54 4.90 26.70 -25.04
C SER A 54 5.36 26.21 -26.41
N ASN A 55 4.80 26.80 -27.48
CA ASN A 55 5.25 26.53 -28.87
C ASN A 55 6.72 26.93 -29.13
N SER A 56 7.29 27.77 -28.27
CA SER A 56 8.73 28.12 -28.32
C SER A 56 9.62 27.25 -27.41
N GLY A 57 9.03 26.23 -26.73
CA GLY A 57 9.76 25.33 -25.85
C GLY A 57 9.95 25.88 -24.41
N ARG A 58 9.36 27.03 -24.05
CA ARG A 58 9.38 27.51 -22.66
C ARG A 58 8.52 26.63 -21.77
N VAL A 59 8.96 26.41 -20.52
CA VAL A 59 8.30 25.55 -19.55
C VAL A 59 7.79 26.38 -18.36
N SER A 60 6.59 26.06 -17.91
CA SER A 60 6.00 26.59 -16.67
C SER A 60 5.36 25.46 -15.86
N TYR A 61 5.29 25.64 -14.56
CA TYR A 61 4.70 24.67 -13.64
C TYR A 61 3.60 25.33 -12.81
N SER A 62 2.53 24.57 -12.53
CA SER A 62 1.52 24.95 -11.55
C SER A 62 2.03 24.80 -10.12
N ASN A 63 1.26 25.28 -9.15
CA ASN A 63 1.39 24.84 -7.76
C ASN A 63 1.13 23.33 -7.65
N TYR A 64 1.61 22.73 -6.55
CA TYR A 64 1.31 21.34 -6.22
C TYR A 64 -0.12 21.20 -5.68
N PHE A 65 -0.75 20.08 -6.02
CA PHE A 65 -1.95 19.56 -5.40
C PHE A 65 -1.61 18.24 -4.73
N GLU A 66 -1.82 18.14 -3.43
CA GLU A 66 -1.52 16.96 -2.64
C GLU A 66 -2.74 16.05 -2.51
N VAL A 67 -2.56 14.77 -2.80
CA VAL A 67 -3.54 13.71 -2.54
C VAL A 67 -2.97 12.75 -1.50
N ARG A 68 -3.73 12.52 -0.43
CA ARG A 68 -3.41 11.55 0.61
C ARG A 68 -4.32 10.34 0.45
N GLN A 69 -3.74 9.17 0.26
CA GLN A 69 -4.45 7.92 0.11
C GLN A 69 -4.56 7.20 1.45
N LYS A 70 -5.72 6.61 1.73
CA LYS A 70 -5.86 5.73 2.88
C LYS A 70 -5.14 4.43 2.59
N GLY A 71 -4.38 3.91 3.57
CA GLY A 71 -3.77 2.59 3.48
C GLY A 71 -4.81 1.47 3.51
N GLU A 72 -4.40 0.29 3.11
CA GLU A 72 -5.17 -0.95 3.21
C GLU A 72 -4.45 -1.92 4.13
N PHE A 73 -5.21 -2.70 4.89
CA PHE A 73 -4.67 -3.70 5.80
C PHE A 73 -5.69 -4.81 6.02
N TYR A 74 -5.28 -6.07 5.80
CA TYR A 74 -6.10 -7.24 6.02
C TYR A 74 -5.27 -8.48 6.44
N MET A 75 -5.95 -9.47 7.02
CA MET A 75 -5.39 -10.77 7.39
C MET A 75 -6.13 -11.87 6.64
N PRO A 76 -5.44 -12.92 6.18
CA PRO A 76 -6.10 -14.09 5.62
C PRO A 76 -6.89 -14.83 6.72
N ASN A 77 -7.96 -15.50 6.31
CA ASN A 77 -8.79 -16.30 7.23
C ASN A 77 -8.43 -17.79 7.23
N ALA A 78 -7.57 -18.24 6.33
CA ALA A 78 -7.08 -19.61 6.25
C ALA A 78 -5.73 -19.68 5.54
N PHE A 79 -4.94 -20.73 5.81
CA PHE A 79 -3.71 -21.05 5.09
C PHE A 79 -3.41 -22.56 5.16
N THR A 80 -2.54 -23.04 4.25
CA THR A 80 -2.25 -24.46 4.03
C THR A 80 -0.74 -24.68 3.99
N PRO A 81 -0.05 -24.83 5.15
CA PRO A 81 1.40 -25.02 5.20
C PRO A 81 1.80 -26.44 4.80
N ASN A 82 1.61 -26.79 3.51
CA ASN A 82 1.87 -28.10 2.94
C ASN A 82 3.16 -28.14 2.09
N GLY A 83 3.81 -26.98 1.88
CA GLY A 83 5.07 -26.85 1.14
C GLY A 83 4.91 -26.85 -0.38
N ASP A 84 3.70 -26.57 -0.91
CA ASP A 84 3.46 -26.49 -2.35
C ASP A 84 3.75 -25.09 -2.95
N GLY A 85 4.09 -24.12 -2.10
CA GLY A 85 4.38 -22.73 -2.47
C GLY A 85 3.15 -21.83 -2.53
N LEU A 86 1.96 -22.34 -2.21
CA LEU A 86 0.72 -21.59 -2.20
C LEU A 86 0.11 -21.56 -0.79
N ASN A 87 -0.08 -20.35 -0.26
CA ASN A 87 -0.67 -20.14 1.08
C ASN A 87 0.05 -20.91 2.21
N ASP A 88 1.34 -21.19 2.06
CA ASP A 88 2.14 -21.87 3.07
C ASP A 88 2.42 -21.03 4.32
N ILE A 89 2.29 -19.72 4.19
CA ILE A 89 2.58 -18.78 5.26
C ILE A 89 1.38 -17.87 5.45
N CYS A 90 0.91 -17.78 6.70
CA CYS A 90 -0.12 -16.83 7.10
C CYS A 90 0.53 -15.49 7.42
N HIS A 91 0.44 -14.52 6.54
CA HIS A 91 0.95 -13.16 6.77
C HIS A 91 -0.11 -12.10 6.47
N ALA A 92 0.09 -10.94 7.06
CA ALA A 92 -0.74 -9.77 6.79
C ALA A 92 -0.44 -9.20 5.41
N GLU A 93 -1.47 -8.64 4.79
CA GLU A 93 -1.36 -7.92 3.52
C GLU A 93 -1.82 -6.47 3.71
N GLY A 94 -1.24 -5.56 2.94
CA GLY A 94 -1.63 -4.15 3.02
C GLY A 94 -0.74 -3.22 2.22
N LEU A 95 -1.16 -1.96 2.17
CA LEU A 95 -0.44 -0.88 1.49
C LEU A 95 -0.05 0.19 2.49
N PHE A 96 1.16 0.73 2.31
CA PHE A 96 1.73 1.86 3.05
C PHE A 96 1.97 1.59 4.54
N ILE A 97 2.03 0.34 4.97
CA ILE A 97 2.26 -0.02 6.37
C ILE A 97 3.68 0.38 6.80
N LYS A 98 3.75 1.14 7.89
CA LYS A 98 4.97 1.62 8.52
C LYS A 98 5.32 0.82 9.77
N ASP A 99 4.36 0.71 10.69
CA ASP A 99 4.52 -0.03 11.94
C ASP A 99 3.51 -1.17 11.98
N PHE A 100 3.89 -2.31 12.56
CA PHE A 100 3.10 -3.52 12.55
C PHE A 100 3.35 -4.38 13.78
N SER A 101 2.31 -5.05 14.25
CA SER A 101 2.40 -6.16 15.21
C SER A 101 1.35 -7.22 14.89
N LEU A 102 1.72 -8.48 15.05
CA LEU A 102 0.82 -9.64 14.92
C LEU A 102 1.11 -10.62 16.05
N GLU A 103 0.05 -11.09 16.69
CA GLU A 103 0.08 -12.16 17.68
C GLU A 103 -0.98 -13.20 17.31
N ILE A 104 -0.63 -14.48 17.42
CA ILE A 104 -1.51 -15.61 17.13
C ILE A 104 -1.50 -16.56 18.31
N TRP A 105 -2.68 -17.05 18.70
CA TRP A 105 -2.89 -17.99 19.84
C TRP A 105 -3.69 -19.19 19.39
N ASP A 106 -3.47 -20.29 20.11
CA ASP A 106 -4.35 -21.46 20.02
C ASP A 106 -5.68 -21.23 20.75
N LYS A 107 -6.58 -22.21 20.67
CA LYS A 107 -7.90 -22.18 21.33
C LYS A 107 -7.85 -22.13 22.86
N ASN A 108 -6.70 -22.46 23.47
CA ASN A 108 -6.49 -22.40 24.91
C ASN A 108 -5.88 -21.05 25.35
N GLY A 109 -5.59 -20.17 24.41
CA GLY A 109 -4.97 -18.88 24.67
C GLY A 109 -3.43 -18.93 24.78
N ALA A 110 -2.80 -20.05 24.42
CA ALA A 110 -1.36 -20.15 24.37
C ALA A 110 -0.83 -19.47 23.09
N GLY A 111 0.14 -18.55 23.23
CA GLY A 111 0.77 -17.88 22.09
C GLY A 111 1.56 -18.86 21.23
N VAL A 112 1.29 -18.89 19.93
CA VAL A 112 1.96 -19.76 18.95
C VAL A 112 2.87 -19.01 17.98
N PHE A 113 2.59 -17.73 17.76
CA PHE A 113 3.42 -16.87 16.89
C PHE A 113 3.27 -15.41 17.27
N ALA A 114 4.35 -14.65 17.17
CA ALA A 114 4.31 -13.19 17.31
C ALA A 114 5.41 -12.55 16.44
N THR A 115 5.11 -11.41 15.85
CA THR A 115 6.07 -10.63 15.08
C THR A 115 5.71 -9.15 15.05
N ASN A 116 6.73 -8.28 14.90
CA ASN A 116 6.60 -6.87 14.59
C ASN A 116 7.07 -6.54 13.17
N SER A 117 7.35 -7.54 12.36
CA SER A 117 7.78 -7.37 10.97
C SER A 117 6.63 -7.69 10.02
N PHE A 118 6.20 -6.68 9.25
CA PHE A 118 5.13 -6.83 8.25
C PHE A 118 5.46 -7.88 7.16
N LYS A 119 6.76 -8.16 6.96
CA LYS A 119 7.22 -9.16 5.98
C LYS A 119 7.24 -10.59 6.51
N GLN A 120 7.01 -10.77 7.81
CA GLN A 120 6.99 -12.08 8.45
C GLN A 120 5.56 -12.57 8.63
N GLY A 121 5.37 -13.86 8.37
CA GLY A 121 4.13 -14.58 8.67
C GLY A 121 4.40 -15.87 9.43
N TRP A 122 3.34 -16.49 9.90
CA TRP A 122 3.38 -17.76 10.58
C TRP A 122 3.39 -18.91 9.57
N ASP A 123 4.39 -19.79 9.68
CA ASP A 123 4.59 -20.98 8.82
C ASP A 123 3.82 -22.22 9.31
N GLY A 124 2.91 -22.08 10.26
CA GLY A 124 2.14 -23.18 10.81
C GLY A 124 2.92 -24.10 11.74
N LYS A 125 4.04 -23.63 12.32
CA LYS A 125 4.80 -24.40 13.30
C LYS A 125 4.72 -23.80 14.69
N ILE A 126 4.83 -24.66 15.69
CA ILE A 126 4.98 -24.35 17.11
C ILE A 126 6.22 -25.09 17.60
N ASN A 127 7.24 -24.36 18.08
CA ASN A 127 8.53 -24.92 18.50
C ASN A 127 9.15 -25.88 17.43
N ASP A 128 9.18 -25.42 16.16
CA ASP A 128 9.69 -26.15 14.99
C ASP A 128 8.92 -27.42 14.59
N LEU A 129 7.82 -27.74 15.25
CA LEU A 129 6.94 -28.84 14.92
C LEU A 129 5.66 -28.36 14.23
N PRO A 130 5.11 -29.08 13.25
CA PRO A 130 3.87 -28.72 12.60
C PRO A 130 2.74 -28.56 13.62
N ALA A 131 2.08 -27.42 13.59
CA ALA A 131 0.90 -27.17 14.42
C ALA A 131 -0.28 -28.07 13.99
N PRO A 132 -1.16 -28.46 14.89
CA PRO A 132 -2.37 -29.20 14.53
C PRO A 132 -3.28 -28.38 13.61
N PRO A 133 -3.97 -29.00 12.64
CA PRO A 133 -5.06 -28.35 11.93
C PRO A 133 -6.16 -27.95 12.94
N ASP A 134 -6.38 -26.67 13.08
CA ASP A 134 -7.36 -26.11 14.02
C ASP A 134 -7.64 -24.65 13.63
N VAL A 135 -8.49 -24.00 14.41
CA VAL A 135 -8.76 -22.57 14.33
C VAL A 135 -7.91 -21.85 15.38
N TYR A 136 -7.13 -20.88 14.93
CA TYR A 136 -6.27 -20.03 15.74
C TYR A 136 -6.83 -18.63 15.82
N MET A 137 -6.68 -17.96 16.94
CA MET A 137 -7.09 -16.58 17.13
C MET A 137 -5.92 -15.64 16.81
N TYR A 138 -6.20 -14.46 16.27
CA TYR A 138 -5.17 -13.45 16.05
C TYR A 138 -5.61 -12.05 16.48
N ARG A 139 -4.64 -11.22 16.78
CA ARG A 139 -4.74 -9.78 16.85
C ARG A 139 -3.60 -9.17 16.05
N ALA A 140 -3.92 -8.23 15.19
CA ALA A 140 -2.96 -7.50 14.40
C ALA A 140 -3.23 -5.99 14.50
N GLU A 141 -2.18 -5.24 14.67
CA GLU A 141 -2.22 -3.78 14.65
C GLU A 141 -1.22 -3.27 13.61
N ALA A 142 -1.62 -2.27 12.84
CA ALA A 142 -0.77 -1.63 11.86
C ALA A 142 -0.95 -0.12 11.89
N VAL A 143 0.10 0.62 11.56
CA VAL A 143 0.06 2.06 11.37
C VAL A 143 0.63 2.36 10.00
N ASP A 144 -0.08 3.15 9.19
CA ASP A 144 0.42 3.56 7.89
C ASP A 144 1.36 4.78 7.98
N LYS A 145 1.92 5.20 6.84
CA LYS A 145 2.84 6.34 6.77
C LYS A 145 2.19 7.67 7.19
N LEU A 146 0.86 7.79 7.10
CA LEU A 146 0.09 8.98 7.53
C LEU A 146 -0.32 8.92 9.00
N GLY A 147 -0.04 7.81 9.71
CA GLY A 147 -0.37 7.63 11.12
C GLY A 147 -1.78 7.09 11.37
N PHE A 148 -2.52 6.62 10.35
CA PHE A 148 -3.78 5.92 10.58
C PHE A 148 -3.50 4.55 11.21
N VAL A 149 -4.26 4.24 12.27
CA VAL A 149 -4.14 3.00 13.02
C VAL A 149 -5.21 2.02 12.58
N TYR A 150 -4.79 0.82 12.23
CA TYR A 150 -5.64 -0.31 11.86
C TYR A 150 -5.53 -1.38 12.93
N LYS A 151 -6.68 -1.89 13.40
CA LYS A 151 -6.75 -2.97 14.39
C LYS A 151 -7.66 -4.06 13.86
N LEU A 152 -7.10 -5.25 13.72
CA LEU A 152 -7.83 -6.43 13.29
C LEU A 152 -7.73 -7.52 14.38
N SER A 153 -8.81 -8.23 14.56
CA SER A 153 -8.84 -9.46 15.36
C SER A 153 -9.82 -10.44 14.72
N GLY A 154 -9.51 -11.70 14.82
CA GLY A 154 -10.33 -12.72 14.20
C GLY A 154 -9.73 -14.09 14.37
N THR A 155 -10.09 -14.99 13.45
CA THR A 155 -9.62 -16.36 13.43
C THR A 155 -8.94 -16.70 12.10
N ILE A 156 -7.98 -17.61 12.17
CA ILE A 156 -7.26 -18.18 11.04
C ILE A 156 -7.43 -19.69 11.12
N GLN A 157 -7.87 -20.30 10.03
CA GLN A 157 -7.95 -21.75 9.92
C GLN A 157 -6.66 -22.31 9.33
N LEU A 158 -5.96 -23.17 10.06
CA LEU A 158 -4.86 -23.97 9.53
C LEU A 158 -5.43 -25.25 8.94
N ILE A 159 -5.22 -25.47 7.65
CA ILE A 159 -5.68 -26.63 6.88
C ILE A 159 -4.43 -27.41 6.43
N LYS A 160 -4.53 -28.74 6.36
CA LYS A 160 -3.50 -29.62 5.79
C LYS A 160 -3.87 -30.10 4.42
#